data_31411e6e5351797b91d0232ffc6e2bce
#
_entry.id   31411e6e5351797b91d0232ffc6e2bce
#
_cell.length_a   1.000
_cell.length_b   1.000
_cell.length_c   1.000
_cell.angle_alpha   90.00
_cell.angle_beta   90.00
_cell.angle_gamma   90.00
#
_symmetry.space_group_name_H-M   'P 1'
#
loop_
_entity.id
_entity.type
_entity.pdbx_description
1 polymer ?
#
loop_
_entity_poly.entity_id
_entity_poly.type
_entity_poly.pdbx_seq_one_letter_code
_entity_poly.pdbx_strand_id
1 'polypeptide(L)'
;MYASEHAAELVVARSLNPVLPSLKTVRRVGPDYRKGRDITGEELCATFGLCGVEYGEWLPDKERQESLNSCFDAFCDLADVLKVERTAIGFHGLLAVAFGSRGVSNALAHFEPLRFVFNLTRMKGAGSVAHEWFHAFDYFMGARKEGIKLDRRDPDLYMKTKDVVAITEQLFNDDPFADLVSGLKGHYLFGEEAKQWLIEKREGIFSRYLLAADDFVRALSEGCCCPVTADQRQRATALVDHLSSWVHDSDLYKRDTDELTRLFSDAMGWSVYRFSVSNACSRLLCIAREYLKAIESEKKNDQKVCVGRSKYYIESMLIDLGRCKPYWSKTLELAARAFGAYVERRLEADGRLSQFLVHSHKNECYSDANPYPEGDELDYIENLFDSLFSSVSI
;
A
#
# COMPACT_ATOMS: atom_id res chain seq x y z
N MET A 1 -10.86 -1.21 27.24
CA MET A 1 -9.77 -1.25 28.21
C MET A 1 -8.46 -1.80 27.60
N TYR A 2 -8.51 -2.76 26.66
CA TYR A 2 -7.31 -3.32 25.98
C TYR A 2 -6.53 -2.33 25.09
N ALA A 3 -7.19 -1.31 24.53
CA ALA A 3 -6.54 -0.33 23.65
C ALA A 3 -5.67 0.71 24.36
N SER A 4 -5.84 0.90 25.68
CA SER A 4 -5.12 1.93 26.42
C SER A 4 -3.76 1.47 26.97
N GLU A 5 -3.62 0.19 27.30
CA GLU A 5 -2.36 -0.37 27.80
C GLU A 5 -1.35 -0.54 26.64
N HIS A 6 -1.78 -1.03 25.49
CA HIS A 6 -0.93 -1.12 24.30
C HIS A 6 -0.48 0.24 23.76
N ALA A 7 -1.32 1.29 23.92
CA ALA A 7 -0.94 2.64 23.48
C ALA A 7 0.13 3.26 24.40
N ALA A 8 0.15 2.91 25.71
CA ALA A 8 1.16 3.38 26.65
C ALA A 8 2.54 2.71 26.41
N GLU A 9 2.57 1.41 26.11
CA GLU A 9 3.79 0.68 25.75
C GLU A 9 4.38 1.15 24.42
N LEU A 10 3.54 1.42 23.43
CA LEU A 10 3.95 1.99 22.13
C LEU A 10 4.56 3.40 22.25
N VAL A 11 4.20 4.19 23.26
CA VAL A 11 4.80 5.51 23.49
C VAL A 11 6.25 5.42 23.96
N VAL A 12 6.61 4.37 24.72
CA VAL A 12 7.98 4.14 25.19
C VAL A 12 8.88 3.64 24.03
N ALA A 13 8.34 2.88 23.11
CA ALA A 13 9.07 2.34 21.94
C ALA A 13 9.51 3.40 20.92
N ARG A 14 8.99 4.62 20.98
CA ARG A 14 9.26 5.71 20.02
C ARG A 14 10.68 6.29 20.05
N SER A 15 11.52 5.89 20.97
CA SER A 15 12.87 6.46 21.16
C SER A 15 14.00 5.67 20.48
N LEU A 16 13.73 4.51 19.91
CA LEU A 16 14.76 3.68 19.28
C LEU A 16 14.89 4.04 17.79
N ASN A 17 15.87 4.86 17.46
CA ASN A 17 16.28 5.08 16.08
C ASN A 17 17.01 3.82 15.57
N PRO A 18 16.70 3.32 14.36
CA PRO A 18 17.42 2.20 13.78
C PRO A 18 18.91 2.54 13.67
N VAL A 19 19.78 1.57 14.00
CA VAL A 19 21.23 1.72 13.82
C VAL A 19 21.55 1.40 12.37
N LEU A 20 21.50 2.42 11.50
CA LEU A 20 21.89 2.25 10.09
C LEU A 20 23.42 2.09 9.97
N PRO A 21 23.91 1.34 8.97
CA PRO A 21 25.32 1.22 8.72
C PRO A 21 25.90 2.60 8.38
N SER A 22 27.06 2.91 8.96
CA SER A 22 27.84 4.07 8.53
C SER A 22 28.65 3.70 7.28
N LEU A 23 29.12 4.68 6.53
CA LEU A 23 30.01 4.43 5.37
C LEU A 23 31.22 3.54 5.72
N LYS A 24 31.66 3.56 6.96
CA LYS A 24 32.80 2.75 7.44
C LYS A 24 32.46 1.28 7.71
N THR A 25 31.18 0.97 7.86
CA THR A 25 30.70 -0.37 8.22
C THR A 25 29.88 -1.02 7.11
N VAL A 26 29.67 -0.33 6.00
CA VAL A 26 28.92 -0.83 4.84
C VAL A 26 29.62 -2.05 4.25
N ARG A 27 28.84 -3.12 4.04
CA ARG A 27 29.31 -4.36 3.41
C ARG A 27 28.64 -4.52 2.05
N ARG A 28 29.40 -5.04 1.11
CA ARG A 28 28.91 -5.43 -0.20
C ARG A 28 29.49 -6.78 -0.62
N VAL A 29 28.64 -7.61 -1.22
CA VAL A 29 29.02 -8.88 -1.86
C VAL A 29 28.37 -8.88 -3.25
N GLY A 30 29.17 -9.03 -4.30
CA GLY A 30 28.69 -9.01 -5.67
C GLY A 30 29.81 -8.73 -6.66
N PRO A 31 29.49 -8.50 -7.95
CA PRO A 31 30.48 -8.23 -8.99
C PRO A 31 31.33 -6.99 -8.68
N ASP A 32 32.62 -7.04 -9.01
CA ASP A 32 33.48 -5.85 -8.95
C ASP A 32 33.30 -5.00 -10.21
N TYR A 33 32.35 -4.09 -10.18
CA TYR A 33 32.02 -3.22 -11.32
C TYR A 33 33.12 -2.19 -11.62
N ARG A 34 33.83 -1.74 -10.59
CA ARG A 34 34.87 -0.72 -10.67
C ARG A 34 36.25 -1.29 -11.00
N LYS A 35 36.42 -2.61 -10.91
CA LYS A 35 37.72 -3.31 -11.07
C LYS A 35 38.81 -2.71 -10.17
N GLY A 36 38.43 -2.45 -8.92
CA GLY A 36 39.33 -1.89 -7.90
C GLY A 36 39.66 -0.39 -8.09
N ARG A 37 39.05 0.31 -9.08
CA ARG A 37 39.33 1.74 -9.34
C ARG A 37 38.44 2.65 -8.48
N ASP A 38 38.92 3.85 -8.23
CA ASP A 38 38.09 4.95 -7.76
C ASP A 38 37.29 5.56 -8.92
N ILE A 39 36.04 5.95 -8.64
CA ILE A 39 35.12 6.56 -9.61
C ILE A 39 35.09 8.07 -9.43
N THR A 40 35.10 8.81 -10.53
CA THR A 40 34.88 10.25 -10.49
C THR A 40 33.39 10.59 -10.51
N GLY A 41 33.03 11.81 -10.09
CA GLY A 41 31.65 12.29 -10.20
C GLY A 41 31.14 12.35 -11.65
N GLU A 42 32.05 12.65 -12.60
CA GLU A 42 31.76 12.67 -14.03
C GLU A 42 31.45 11.26 -14.56
N GLU A 43 32.25 10.25 -14.15
CA GLU A 43 31.99 8.84 -14.51
C GLU A 43 30.67 8.35 -13.92
N LEU A 44 30.36 8.73 -12.67
CA LEU A 44 29.07 8.39 -12.07
C LEU A 44 27.90 8.98 -12.88
N CYS A 45 27.99 10.27 -13.22
CA CYS A 45 26.96 10.94 -14.01
C CYS A 45 26.79 10.33 -15.40
N ALA A 46 27.91 10.11 -16.10
CA ALA A 46 27.90 9.54 -17.46
C ALA A 46 27.35 8.11 -17.48
N THR A 47 27.74 7.28 -16.50
CA THR A 47 27.31 5.88 -16.44
C THR A 47 25.82 5.73 -16.16
N PHE A 48 25.28 6.52 -15.24
CA PHE A 48 23.89 6.36 -14.79
C PHE A 48 22.93 7.41 -15.34
N GLY A 49 23.39 8.26 -16.25
CA GLY A 49 22.53 9.32 -16.80
C GLY A 49 22.06 10.29 -15.71
N LEU A 50 22.92 10.64 -14.75
CA LEU A 50 22.62 11.66 -13.75
C LEU A 50 22.90 13.07 -14.30
N CYS A 51 22.18 14.07 -13.79
CA CYS A 51 22.47 15.45 -14.17
C CYS A 51 23.63 16.08 -13.38
N GLY A 52 24.00 15.51 -12.23
CA GLY A 52 25.07 16.01 -11.40
C GLY A 52 25.22 15.34 -10.05
N VAL A 53 26.36 15.62 -9.41
CA VAL A 53 26.67 15.19 -8.04
C VAL A 53 27.03 16.43 -7.23
N GLU A 54 26.46 16.55 -6.03
CA GLU A 54 26.75 17.65 -5.11
C GLU A 54 27.41 17.11 -3.85
N TYR A 55 28.35 17.85 -3.28
CA TYR A 55 29.00 17.52 -2.01
C TYR A 55 28.83 18.62 -0.99
N GLY A 56 28.57 18.25 0.25
CA GLY A 56 28.64 19.19 1.36
C GLY A 56 30.09 19.67 1.61
N GLU A 57 30.26 20.93 1.90
CA GLU A 57 31.60 21.55 2.12
C GLU A 57 32.38 20.87 3.26
N TRP A 58 31.68 20.34 4.24
CA TRP A 58 32.24 19.70 5.44
C TRP A 58 32.61 18.22 5.22
N LEU A 59 32.34 17.63 4.04
CA LEU A 59 32.64 16.22 3.78
C LEU A 59 34.13 16.06 3.39
N PRO A 60 34.94 15.30 4.18
CA PRO A 60 36.35 15.07 3.84
C PRO A 60 36.50 14.35 2.49
N ASP A 61 37.60 14.64 1.78
CA ASP A 61 37.82 14.10 0.41
C ASP A 61 37.79 12.56 0.38
N LYS A 62 38.34 11.90 1.41
CA LYS A 62 38.29 10.45 1.52
C LYS A 62 36.85 9.94 1.62
N GLU A 63 36.00 10.57 2.41
CA GLU A 63 34.59 10.17 2.56
C GLU A 63 33.80 10.51 1.29
N ARG A 64 34.16 11.55 0.54
CA ARG A 64 33.59 11.83 -0.78
C ARG A 64 33.86 10.71 -1.75
N GLN A 65 35.11 10.24 -1.80
CA GLN A 65 35.51 9.13 -2.67
C GLN A 65 34.83 7.81 -2.29
N GLU A 66 34.79 7.51 -0.98
CA GLU A 66 34.09 6.30 -0.48
C GLU A 66 32.57 6.35 -0.82
N SER A 67 31.94 7.52 -0.72
CA SER A 67 30.53 7.72 -1.08
C SER A 67 30.27 7.54 -2.57
N LEU A 68 31.17 8.07 -3.43
CA LEU A 68 31.09 7.90 -4.88
C LEU A 68 31.21 6.43 -5.27
N ASN A 69 32.22 5.75 -4.75
CA ASN A 69 32.46 4.34 -5.03
C ASN A 69 31.27 3.47 -4.60
N SER A 70 30.77 3.71 -3.41
CA SER A 70 29.62 2.96 -2.87
C SER A 70 28.34 3.23 -3.64
N CYS A 71 28.10 4.48 -4.03
CA CYS A 71 26.95 4.86 -4.83
C CYS A 71 27.01 4.25 -6.23
N PHE A 72 28.19 4.24 -6.87
CA PHE A 72 28.39 3.59 -8.16
C PHE A 72 28.03 2.11 -8.13
N ASP A 73 28.60 1.39 -7.14
CA ASP A 73 28.31 -0.03 -6.97
C ASP A 73 26.84 -0.29 -6.66
N ALA A 74 26.22 0.55 -5.82
CA ALA A 74 24.79 0.47 -5.49
C ALA A 74 23.89 0.68 -6.70
N PHE A 75 24.20 1.64 -7.54
CA PHE A 75 23.42 1.88 -8.78
C PHE A 75 23.61 0.78 -9.81
N CYS A 76 24.81 0.17 -9.87
CA CYS A 76 25.01 -1.04 -10.67
C CYS A 76 24.12 -2.18 -10.17
N ASP A 77 24.11 -2.40 -8.85
CA ASP A 77 23.28 -3.43 -8.23
C ASP A 77 21.80 -3.18 -8.48
N LEU A 78 21.34 -1.94 -8.37
CA LEU A 78 19.95 -1.55 -8.64
C LEU A 78 19.57 -1.77 -10.11
N ALA A 79 20.41 -1.35 -11.05
CA ALA A 79 20.16 -1.56 -12.48
C ALA A 79 20.07 -3.04 -12.85
N ASP A 80 20.92 -3.88 -12.24
CA ASP A 80 20.89 -5.33 -12.44
C ASP A 80 19.61 -5.95 -11.87
N VAL A 81 19.18 -5.55 -10.67
CA VAL A 81 17.91 -6.00 -10.04
C VAL A 81 16.71 -5.63 -10.91
N LEU A 82 16.67 -4.40 -11.40
CA LEU A 82 15.58 -3.90 -12.23
C LEU A 82 15.67 -4.36 -13.69
N LYS A 83 16.81 -4.94 -14.10
CA LYS A 83 17.09 -5.35 -15.50
C LYS A 83 16.96 -4.21 -16.49
N VAL A 84 17.42 -3.01 -16.11
CA VAL A 84 17.37 -1.80 -16.92
C VAL A 84 18.76 -1.34 -17.35
N GLU A 85 18.81 -0.54 -18.42
CA GLU A 85 20.03 0.14 -18.82
C GLU A 85 20.51 1.09 -17.69
N ARG A 86 21.81 1.17 -17.47
CA ARG A 86 22.38 1.97 -16.37
C ARG A 86 21.95 3.44 -16.42
N THR A 87 21.85 4.02 -17.62
CA THR A 87 21.42 5.40 -17.83
C THR A 87 19.97 5.66 -17.41
N ALA A 88 19.15 4.62 -17.33
CA ALA A 88 17.77 4.73 -16.84
C ALA A 88 17.71 5.06 -15.33
N ILE A 89 18.73 4.70 -14.55
CA ILE A 89 18.79 4.98 -13.10
C ILE A 89 18.71 6.48 -12.81
N GLY A 90 19.31 7.32 -13.65
CA GLY A 90 19.27 8.78 -13.53
C GLY A 90 18.11 9.45 -14.29
N PHE A 91 17.14 8.66 -14.80
CA PHE A 91 16.03 9.16 -15.62
C PHE A 91 16.53 10.02 -16.79
N HIS A 92 17.56 9.53 -17.48
CA HIS A 92 18.16 10.14 -18.66
C HIS A 92 18.59 11.61 -18.46
N GLY A 93 19.22 11.92 -17.33
CA GLY A 93 19.78 13.25 -17.05
C GLY A 93 18.87 14.13 -16.18
N LEU A 94 17.82 13.58 -15.60
CA LEU A 94 16.93 14.34 -14.72
C LEU A 94 17.39 14.30 -13.24
N LEU A 95 17.79 13.14 -12.73
CA LEU A 95 18.14 12.93 -11.33
C LEU A 95 19.53 13.44 -10.99
N ALA A 96 19.66 14.12 -9.85
CA ALA A 96 20.94 14.42 -9.23
C ALA A 96 21.09 13.69 -7.87
N VAL A 97 22.33 13.49 -7.46
CA VAL A 97 22.67 12.93 -6.16
C VAL A 97 23.43 13.96 -5.33
N ALA A 98 23.09 14.07 -4.05
CA ALA A 98 23.77 14.95 -3.14
C ALA A 98 24.31 14.16 -1.93
N PHE A 99 25.56 14.40 -1.59
CA PHE A 99 26.20 13.78 -0.41
C PHE A 99 26.38 14.84 0.67
N GLY A 100 25.44 14.88 1.63
CA GLY A 100 25.49 15.73 2.78
C GLY A 100 25.48 17.24 2.50
N SER A 101 25.11 17.68 1.31
CA SER A 101 25.03 19.10 0.94
C SER A 101 23.69 19.74 1.34
N ARG A 102 22.68 18.93 1.57
CA ARG A 102 21.30 19.36 1.77
C ARG A 102 20.73 18.69 3.01
N GLY A 103 20.72 19.31 4.14
CA GLY A 103 20.17 18.69 5.33
C GLY A 103 19.86 19.71 6.41
N VAL A 104 18.59 19.83 6.78
CA VAL A 104 18.10 20.71 7.86
C VAL A 104 17.38 19.89 8.95
N SER A 105 17.33 18.56 8.83
CA SER A 105 16.56 17.70 9.73
C SER A 105 17.34 16.45 10.14
N ASN A 106 16.79 15.71 11.10
CA ASN A 106 17.30 14.38 11.49
C ASN A 106 17.01 13.27 10.44
N ALA A 107 16.63 13.63 9.22
CA ALA A 107 16.38 12.67 8.16
C ALA A 107 17.67 11.91 7.81
N LEU A 108 17.51 10.61 7.53
CA LEU A 108 18.60 9.72 7.12
C LEU A 108 19.06 10.03 5.70
N ALA A 109 18.08 10.20 4.83
CA ALA A 109 18.15 10.64 3.46
C ALA A 109 16.83 11.35 3.12
N HIS A 110 16.73 12.00 1.97
CA HIS A 110 15.47 12.52 1.47
C HIS A 110 15.55 12.85 -0.02
N PHE A 111 14.44 12.66 -0.72
CA PHE A 111 14.26 13.12 -2.08
C PHE A 111 13.62 14.52 -2.10
N GLU A 112 14.14 15.42 -2.92
CA GLU A 112 13.61 16.76 -3.17
C GLU A 112 12.88 16.80 -4.52
N PRO A 113 11.55 16.65 -4.59
CA PRO A 113 10.81 16.59 -5.85
C PRO A 113 11.03 17.82 -6.75
N LEU A 114 11.02 19.01 -6.15
CA LEU A 114 11.16 20.28 -6.88
C LEU A 114 12.49 20.44 -7.62
N ARG A 115 13.51 19.73 -7.18
CA ARG A 115 14.86 19.78 -7.74
C ARG A 115 15.31 18.48 -8.37
N PHE A 116 14.53 17.46 -8.21
CA PHE A 116 14.84 16.10 -8.61
C PHE A 116 16.22 15.63 -8.11
N VAL A 117 16.44 15.79 -6.82
CA VAL A 117 17.70 15.46 -6.16
C VAL A 117 17.41 14.55 -4.97
N PHE A 118 18.08 13.45 -4.83
CA PHE A 118 18.09 12.76 -3.56
C PHE A 118 19.40 13.06 -2.79
N ASN A 119 19.24 13.32 -1.51
CA ASN A 119 20.33 13.65 -0.61
C ASN A 119 20.57 12.53 0.39
N LEU A 120 21.80 12.06 0.46
CA LEU A 120 22.27 11.08 1.43
C LEU A 120 23.02 11.80 2.54
N THR A 121 22.59 11.66 3.79
CA THR A 121 23.30 12.27 4.91
C THR A 121 24.55 11.46 5.26
N ARG A 122 25.61 12.14 5.73
CA ARG A 122 26.92 11.57 6.01
C ARG A 122 26.88 10.34 6.92
N MET A 123 26.16 10.44 8.02
CA MET A 123 26.22 9.44 9.09
C MET A 123 25.21 8.30 8.95
N LYS A 124 24.16 8.50 8.18
CA LYS A 124 22.98 7.64 8.21
C LYS A 124 22.36 7.38 6.84
N GLY A 125 22.91 7.95 5.76
CA GLY A 125 22.32 7.82 4.41
C GLY A 125 22.60 6.48 3.74
N ALA A 126 23.56 5.68 4.24
CA ALA A 126 23.80 4.34 3.73
C ALA A 126 22.59 3.44 4.02
N GLY A 127 22.20 2.64 3.03
CA GLY A 127 21.03 1.75 3.13
C GLY A 127 19.69 2.38 2.72
N SER A 128 19.67 3.68 2.38
CA SER A 128 18.44 4.37 1.96
C SER A 128 18.38 4.64 0.45
N VAL A 129 19.38 4.24 -0.33
CA VAL A 129 19.45 4.60 -1.76
C VAL A 129 18.26 4.05 -2.55
N ALA A 130 17.88 2.79 -2.34
CA ALA A 130 16.72 2.20 -3.01
C ALA A 130 15.42 2.94 -2.65
N HIS A 131 15.23 3.30 -1.38
CA HIS A 131 14.08 4.05 -0.90
C HIS A 131 13.96 5.41 -1.58
N GLU A 132 15.05 6.21 -1.58
CA GLU A 132 15.06 7.55 -2.17
C GLU A 132 14.96 7.50 -3.70
N TRP A 133 15.57 6.50 -4.33
CA TRP A 133 15.42 6.28 -5.76
C TRP A 133 13.98 5.97 -6.14
N PHE A 134 13.27 5.17 -5.32
CA PHE A 134 11.86 4.89 -5.59
C PHE A 134 11.00 6.14 -5.49
N HIS A 135 11.25 7.04 -4.55
CA HIS A 135 10.58 8.34 -4.53
C HIS A 135 10.79 9.12 -5.82
N ALA A 136 12.02 9.16 -6.34
CA ALA A 136 12.29 9.81 -7.61
C ALA A 136 11.54 9.13 -8.78
N PHE A 137 11.51 7.80 -8.81
CA PHE A 137 10.76 7.02 -9.79
C PHE A 137 9.25 7.31 -9.71
N ASP A 138 8.70 7.34 -8.53
CA ASP A 138 7.28 7.59 -8.25
C ASP A 138 6.84 8.97 -8.77
N TYR A 139 7.63 10.01 -8.49
CA TYR A 139 7.39 11.35 -9.03
C TYR A 139 7.62 11.43 -10.55
N PHE A 140 8.63 10.75 -11.08
CA PHE A 140 8.88 10.68 -12.52
C PHE A 140 7.71 10.06 -13.28
N MET A 141 7.18 8.96 -12.77
CA MET A 141 6.01 8.30 -13.35
C MET A 141 4.74 9.12 -13.18
N GLY A 142 4.58 9.83 -12.06
CA GLY A 142 3.48 10.77 -11.85
C GLY A 142 3.47 11.88 -12.89
N ALA A 143 4.61 12.49 -13.16
CA ALA A 143 4.75 13.51 -14.21
C ALA A 143 4.41 12.97 -15.61
N ARG A 144 4.92 11.78 -15.93
CA ARG A 144 4.60 11.12 -17.23
C ARG A 144 3.12 10.85 -17.39
N LYS A 145 2.44 10.42 -16.34
CA LYS A 145 1.00 10.17 -16.35
C LYS A 145 0.20 11.41 -16.63
N GLU A 146 0.62 12.54 -16.08
CA GLU A 146 -0.01 13.85 -16.29
C GLU A 146 0.42 14.52 -17.60
N GLY A 147 1.28 13.87 -18.39
CA GLY A 147 1.82 14.44 -19.64
C GLY A 147 2.83 15.57 -19.42
N ILE A 148 3.34 15.71 -18.17
CA ILE A 148 4.35 16.71 -17.82
C ILE A 148 5.72 16.19 -18.26
N LYS A 149 6.34 16.86 -19.23
CA LYS A 149 7.71 16.56 -19.65
C LYS A 149 8.70 17.23 -18.69
N LEU A 150 9.46 16.40 -17.97
CA LEU A 150 10.56 16.84 -17.12
C LEU A 150 11.85 16.85 -17.95
N ASP A 151 12.49 18.00 -18.09
CA ASP A 151 13.79 18.16 -18.75
C ASP A 151 14.62 19.13 -17.92
N ARG A 152 15.83 18.71 -17.52
CA ARG A 152 16.73 19.51 -16.68
C ARG A 152 17.17 20.83 -17.33
N ARG A 153 17.14 20.89 -18.66
CA ARG A 153 17.46 22.09 -19.43
C ARG A 153 16.30 23.09 -19.51
N ASP A 154 15.12 22.64 -19.08
CA ASP A 154 13.93 23.50 -19.07
C ASP A 154 14.07 24.54 -17.94
N PRO A 155 14.08 25.84 -18.24
CA PRO A 155 14.17 26.89 -17.23
C PRO A 155 12.95 26.88 -16.29
N ASP A 156 11.82 26.36 -16.72
CA ASP A 156 10.58 26.26 -15.97
C ASP A 156 10.42 24.92 -15.22
N LEU A 157 11.46 24.08 -15.17
CA LEU A 157 11.42 22.76 -14.52
C LEU A 157 10.85 22.85 -13.09
N TYR A 158 11.32 23.83 -12.30
CA TYR A 158 10.86 24.04 -10.94
C TYR A 158 9.34 24.30 -10.85
N MET A 159 8.81 25.08 -11.77
CA MET A 159 7.36 25.35 -11.82
C MET A 159 6.57 24.13 -12.24
N LYS A 160 7.11 23.33 -13.15
CA LYS A 160 6.49 22.08 -13.61
C LYS A 160 6.49 21.01 -12.52
N THR A 161 7.60 20.85 -11.80
CA THR A 161 7.70 19.85 -10.72
C THR A 161 6.87 20.21 -9.49
N LYS A 162 6.51 21.47 -9.31
CA LYS A 162 5.71 21.94 -8.17
C LYS A 162 4.33 21.26 -8.09
N ASP A 163 3.73 21.00 -9.25
CA ASP A 163 2.37 20.46 -9.34
C ASP A 163 2.35 18.95 -9.59
N VAL A 164 3.52 18.31 -9.72
CA VAL A 164 3.63 16.86 -9.88
C VAL A 164 3.25 16.17 -8.59
N VAL A 165 2.30 15.25 -8.69
CA VAL A 165 1.91 14.31 -7.63
C VAL A 165 2.55 12.96 -7.90
N ALA A 166 3.11 12.33 -6.87
CA ALA A 166 3.66 10.97 -6.97
C ALA A 166 2.58 10.01 -7.50
N ILE A 167 2.95 9.08 -8.40
CA ILE A 167 1.96 8.23 -9.04
C ILE A 167 1.23 7.34 -8.02
N THR A 168 1.90 6.90 -6.96
CA THR A 168 1.28 6.10 -5.89
C THR A 168 0.25 6.87 -5.04
N GLU A 169 0.24 8.19 -5.10
CA GLU A 169 -0.76 9.04 -4.43
C GLU A 169 -1.92 9.45 -5.35
N GLN A 170 -1.84 9.15 -6.65
CA GLN A 170 -2.92 9.39 -7.59
C GLN A 170 -3.96 8.25 -7.51
N LEU A 171 -5.22 8.55 -7.81
CA LEU A 171 -6.28 7.54 -7.88
C LEU A 171 -6.33 6.95 -9.30
N PHE A 172 -6.18 5.63 -9.41
CA PHE A 172 -6.21 4.92 -10.69
C PHE A 172 -7.25 3.81 -10.71
N ASN A 173 -7.71 3.50 -11.94
CA ASN A 173 -8.41 2.27 -12.27
C ASN A 173 -7.57 1.52 -13.30
N ASP A 174 -7.37 0.20 -13.11
CA ASP A 174 -6.75 -0.72 -14.06
C ASP A 174 -5.33 -0.33 -14.53
N ASP A 175 -4.46 0.03 -13.60
CA ASP A 175 -3.07 0.41 -13.83
C ASP A 175 -2.15 -0.41 -12.89
N PRO A 176 -0.96 -0.87 -13.31
CA PRO A 176 -0.03 -1.62 -12.46
C PRO A 176 0.32 -0.91 -11.14
N PHE A 177 0.31 0.43 -11.11
CA PHE A 177 0.46 1.18 -9.88
C PHE A 177 -0.75 1.07 -8.95
N ALA A 178 -1.95 0.98 -9.51
CA ALA A 178 -3.17 0.74 -8.71
C ALA A 178 -3.12 -0.64 -8.06
N ASP A 179 -2.66 -1.66 -8.78
CA ASP A 179 -2.45 -2.99 -8.23
C ASP A 179 -1.40 -2.98 -7.12
N LEU A 180 -0.28 -2.29 -7.31
CA LEU A 180 0.75 -2.13 -6.29
C LEU A 180 0.18 -1.45 -5.03
N VAL A 181 -0.45 -0.29 -5.16
CA VAL A 181 -1.03 0.45 -4.03
C VAL A 181 -2.09 -0.37 -3.31
N SER A 182 -2.92 -1.09 -4.06
CA SER A 182 -3.93 -1.99 -3.54
C SER A 182 -3.29 -3.14 -2.75
N GLY A 183 -2.23 -3.75 -3.29
CA GLY A 183 -1.49 -4.84 -2.65
C GLY A 183 -0.74 -4.41 -1.38
N LEU A 184 -0.19 -3.19 -1.37
CA LEU A 184 0.47 -2.64 -0.19
C LEU A 184 -0.49 -2.46 1.00
N LYS A 185 -1.76 -2.16 0.73
CA LYS A 185 -2.76 -1.83 1.76
C LYS A 185 -3.73 -2.97 2.06
N GLY A 186 -3.93 -3.88 1.13
CA GLY A 186 -4.93 -4.95 1.22
C GLY A 186 -4.31 -6.31 1.53
N HIS A 187 -5.00 -7.09 2.33
CA HIS A 187 -4.73 -8.51 2.50
C HIS A 187 -5.57 -9.31 1.50
N TYR A 188 -4.92 -10.12 0.68
CA TYR A 188 -5.57 -10.87 -0.40
C TYR A 188 -5.39 -12.37 -0.20
N LEU A 189 -6.48 -13.11 -0.45
CA LEU A 189 -6.47 -14.56 -0.61
C LEU A 189 -6.59 -14.92 -2.08
N PHE A 190 -6.06 -16.08 -2.46
CA PHE A 190 -5.99 -16.54 -3.84
C PHE A 190 -6.50 -17.97 -3.99
N GLY A 191 -6.95 -18.33 -5.18
CA GLY A 191 -7.28 -19.70 -5.55
C GLY A 191 -8.29 -20.37 -4.62
N GLU A 192 -7.98 -21.55 -4.09
CA GLU A 192 -8.87 -22.32 -3.22
C GLU A 192 -9.11 -21.65 -1.85
N GLU A 193 -8.13 -20.94 -1.29
CA GLU A 193 -8.31 -20.18 -0.04
C GLU A 193 -9.32 -19.03 -0.21
N ALA A 194 -9.24 -18.32 -1.33
CA ALA A 194 -10.21 -17.28 -1.67
C ALA A 194 -11.63 -17.85 -1.81
N LYS A 195 -11.76 -18.99 -2.46
CA LYS A 195 -13.05 -19.69 -2.60
C LYS A 195 -13.61 -20.13 -1.25
N GLN A 196 -12.79 -20.77 -0.43
CA GLN A 196 -13.18 -21.22 0.89
C GLN A 196 -13.65 -20.06 1.75
N TRP A 197 -12.91 -18.96 1.75
CA TRP A 197 -13.28 -17.75 2.48
C TRP A 197 -14.60 -17.14 1.98
N LEU A 198 -14.85 -17.12 0.66
CA LEU A 198 -16.12 -16.65 0.11
C LEU A 198 -17.30 -17.51 0.57
N ILE A 199 -17.12 -18.85 0.59
CA ILE A 199 -18.12 -19.79 1.11
C ILE A 199 -18.42 -19.51 2.59
N GLU A 200 -17.39 -19.44 3.43
CA GLU A 200 -17.54 -19.18 4.87
C GLU A 200 -18.19 -17.82 5.15
N LYS A 201 -17.79 -16.81 4.41
CA LYS A 201 -18.39 -15.47 4.47
C LYS A 201 -19.87 -15.51 4.11
N ARG A 202 -20.24 -16.20 3.02
CA ARG A 202 -21.63 -16.37 2.59
C ARG A 202 -22.44 -17.08 3.68
N GLU A 203 -21.94 -18.17 4.23
CA GLU A 203 -22.60 -18.93 5.30
C GLU A 203 -22.77 -18.09 6.58
N GLY A 204 -21.75 -17.31 6.95
CA GLY A 204 -21.83 -16.37 8.06
C GLY A 204 -22.88 -15.27 7.84
N ILE A 205 -22.98 -14.75 6.61
CA ILE A 205 -24.04 -13.77 6.26
C ILE A 205 -25.40 -14.44 6.30
N PHE A 206 -25.53 -15.67 5.78
CA PHE A 206 -26.79 -16.41 5.81
C PHE A 206 -27.28 -16.71 7.23
N SER A 207 -26.37 -17.09 8.14
CA SER A 207 -26.70 -17.26 9.55
C SER A 207 -27.25 -15.98 10.20
N ARG A 208 -26.63 -14.81 9.90
CA ARG A 208 -27.15 -13.50 10.33
C ARG A 208 -28.47 -13.15 9.68
N TYR A 209 -28.69 -13.57 8.42
CA TYR A 209 -29.96 -13.40 7.73
C TYR A 209 -31.09 -14.15 8.45
N LEU A 210 -30.89 -15.43 8.79
CA LEU A 210 -31.89 -16.22 9.52
C LEU A 210 -32.30 -15.58 10.84
N LEU A 211 -31.33 -15.07 11.62
CA LEU A 211 -31.59 -14.37 12.87
C LEU A 211 -32.40 -13.06 12.63
N ALA A 212 -32.05 -12.31 11.59
CA ALA A 212 -32.78 -11.09 11.24
C ALA A 212 -34.19 -11.38 10.70
N ALA A 213 -34.36 -12.51 10.00
CA ALA A 213 -35.66 -13.00 9.54
C ALA A 213 -36.59 -13.37 10.71
N ASP A 214 -36.07 -14.11 11.68
CA ASP A 214 -36.80 -14.45 12.92
C ASP A 214 -37.19 -13.19 13.70
N ASP A 215 -36.26 -12.22 13.87
CA ASP A 215 -36.54 -10.96 14.53
C ASP A 215 -37.62 -10.16 13.82
N PHE A 216 -37.61 -10.16 12.48
CA PHE A 216 -38.62 -9.46 11.68
C PHE A 216 -39.99 -10.13 11.75
N VAL A 217 -40.05 -11.45 11.64
CA VAL A 217 -41.31 -12.23 11.77
C VAL A 217 -41.89 -12.05 13.17
N ARG A 218 -41.05 -12.07 14.22
CA ARG A 218 -41.45 -11.81 15.61
C ARG A 218 -42.00 -10.38 15.74
N ALA A 219 -41.32 -9.39 15.23
CA ALA A 219 -41.76 -7.98 15.24
C ALA A 219 -43.12 -7.79 14.54
N LEU A 220 -43.35 -8.51 13.42
CA LEU A 220 -44.64 -8.53 12.73
C LEU A 220 -45.77 -9.13 13.58
N SER A 221 -45.44 -10.10 14.43
CA SER A 221 -46.42 -10.82 15.29
C SER A 221 -46.76 -10.05 16.58
N GLU A 222 -45.74 -9.44 17.21
CA GLU A 222 -45.84 -8.70 18.47
C GLU A 222 -46.30 -7.26 18.28
N GLY A 223 -46.23 -6.74 17.07
CA GLY A 223 -46.47 -5.32 16.74
C GLY A 223 -47.94 -4.93 16.84
N CYS A 224 -48.53 -5.00 18.01
CA CYS A 224 -49.94 -4.61 18.26
C CYS A 224 -50.30 -3.14 18.03
N CYS A 225 -49.32 -2.27 17.65
CA CYS A 225 -49.54 -0.86 17.37
C CYS A 225 -49.23 -0.46 15.94
N CYS A 226 -48.91 -1.40 15.03
CA CYS A 226 -48.62 -1.12 13.63
C CYS A 226 -49.83 -1.41 12.73
N PRO A 227 -50.21 -0.53 11.83
CA PRO A 227 -51.27 -0.79 10.87
C PRO A 227 -50.73 -1.65 9.69
N VAL A 228 -50.01 -2.73 10.00
CA VAL A 228 -49.68 -3.79 9.03
C VAL A 228 -50.93 -4.64 8.88
N THR A 229 -51.50 -4.68 7.67
CA THR A 229 -52.65 -5.52 7.40
C THR A 229 -52.32 -7.01 7.51
N ALA A 230 -53.32 -7.85 7.77
CA ALA A 230 -53.13 -9.31 7.80
C ALA A 230 -52.54 -9.82 6.49
N ASP A 231 -52.95 -9.27 5.34
CA ASP A 231 -52.41 -9.60 4.01
C ASP A 231 -50.92 -9.23 3.89
N GLN A 232 -50.54 -8.00 4.27
CA GLN A 232 -49.13 -7.59 4.26
C GLN A 232 -48.26 -8.47 5.14
N ARG A 233 -48.73 -8.88 6.32
CA ARG A 233 -48.05 -9.76 7.24
C ARG A 233 -47.85 -11.14 6.61
N GLN A 234 -48.89 -11.71 6.03
CA GLN A 234 -48.83 -13.02 5.36
C GLN A 234 -47.84 -12.98 4.18
N ARG A 235 -47.90 -11.96 3.35
CA ARG A 235 -46.98 -11.79 2.21
C ARG A 235 -45.52 -11.60 2.66
N ALA A 236 -45.29 -10.78 3.68
CA ALA A 236 -43.96 -10.57 4.23
C ALA A 236 -43.34 -11.85 4.79
N THR A 237 -44.11 -12.65 5.54
CA THR A 237 -43.68 -13.95 6.06
C THR A 237 -43.35 -14.91 4.89
N ALA A 238 -44.21 -15.00 3.88
CA ALA A 238 -43.96 -15.84 2.70
C ALA A 238 -42.69 -15.42 1.95
N LEU A 239 -42.43 -14.10 1.80
CA LEU A 239 -41.21 -13.62 1.16
C LEU A 239 -39.96 -13.94 1.98
N VAL A 240 -40.01 -13.87 3.30
CA VAL A 240 -38.91 -14.28 4.18
C VAL A 240 -38.63 -15.76 4.09
N ASP A 241 -39.67 -16.61 4.06
CA ASP A 241 -39.55 -18.05 3.84
C ASP A 241 -38.97 -18.38 2.46
N HIS A 242 -39.41 -17.69 1.43
CA HIS A 242 -38.85 -17.78 0.10
C HIS A 242 -37.35 -17.39 0.07
N LEU A 243 -37.01 -16.23 0.64
CA LEU A 243 -35.62 -15.79 0.72
C LEU A 243 -34.71 -16.80 1.45
N SER A 244 -35.26 -17.51 2.43
CA SER A 244 -34.55 -18.59 3.14
C SER A 244 -34.36 -19.86 2.30
N SER A 245 -35.27 -20.13 1.35
CA SER A 245 -35.22 -21.31 0.48
C SER A 245 -34.45 -21.12 -0.84
N TRP A 246 -34.26 -19.87 -1.29
CA TRP A 246 -33.67 -19.53 -2.60
C TRP A 246 -32.17 -19.23 -2.53
N VAL A 247 -31.47 -19.90 -1.67
CA VAL A 247 -30.04 -19.67 -1.32
C VAL A 247 -29.10 -19.62 -2.52
N HIS A 248 -29.50 -20.16 -3.69
CA HIS A 248 -28.63 -20.27 -4.88
C HIS A 248 -29.12 -19.51 -6.11
N ASP A 249 -30.29 -18.87 -6.09
CA ASP A 249 -30.84 -18.11 -7.22
C ASP A 249 -30.84 -16.61 -6.93
N SER A 250 -29.85 -15.90 -7.47
CA SER A 250 -29.67 -14.46 -7.25
C SER A 250 -30.81 -13.60 -7.83
N ASP A 251 -31.47 -14.03 -8.91
CA ASP A 251 -32.50 -13.24 -9.57
C ASP A 251 -33.83 -13.30 -8.80
N LEU A 252 -34.16 -14.50 -8.36
CA LEU A 252 -35.32 -14.72 -7.50
C LEU A 252 -35.16 -14.03 -6.15
N TYR A 253 -33.96 -14.15 -5.56
CA TYR A 253 -33.61 -13.49 -4.30
C TYR A 253 -33.73 -11.95 -4.41
N LYS A 254 -33.22 -11.38 -5.48
CA LYS A 254 -33.32 -9.95 -5.76
C LYS A 254 -34.78 -9.50 -5.91
N ARG A 255 -35.58 -10.25 -6.68
CA ARG A 255 -37.00 -9.97 -6.86
C ARG A 255 -37.75 -9.92 -5.53
N ASP A 256 -37.54 -10.91 -4.67
CA ASP A 256 -38.24 -11.02 -3.38
C ASP A 256 -37.76 -9.94 -2.39
N THR A 257 -36.48 -9.58 -2.42
CA THR A 257 -35.93 -8.45 -1.68
C THR A 257 -36.53 -7.12 -2.11
N ASP A 258 -36.70 -6.90 -3.41
CA ASP A 258 -37.32 -5.69 -3.97
C ASP A 258 -38.81 -5.64 -3.66
N GLU A 259 -39.52 -6.77 -3.62
CA GLU A 259 -40.91 -6.84 -3.23
C GLU A 259 -41.10 -6.55 -1.74
N LEU A 260 -40.24 -7.12 -0.86
CA LEU A 260 -40.25 -6.82 0.54
C LEU A 260 -39.98 -5.32 0.81
N THR A 261 -39.06 -4.74 0.07
CA THR A 261 -38.77 -3.29 0.11
C THR A 261 -40.03 -2.48 -0.24
N ARG A 262 -40.75 -2.85 -1.30
CA ARG A 262 -41.98 -2.18 -1.71
C ARG A 262 -43.13 -2.29 -0.70
N LEU A 263 -43.34 -3.46 -0.11
CA LEU A 263 -44.35 -3.68 0.91
C LEU A 263 -44.19 -2.78 2.14
N PHE A 264 -42.96 -2.39 2.47
CA PHE A 264 -42.64 -1.58 3.64
C PHE A 264 -42.13 -0.17 3.33
N SER A 265 -41.97 0.20 2.03
CA SER A 265 -41.56 1.56 1.64
C SER A 265 -42.49 2.64 2.16
N ASP A 266 -43.81 2.41 2.07
CA ASP A 266 -44.83 3.33 2.56
C ASP A 266 -44.88 3.37 4.09
N ALA A 267 -44.40 2.28 4.75
CA ALA A 267 -44.33 2.20 6.20
C ALA A 267 -43.14 2.97 6.78
N MET A 268 -42.09 3.29 6.01
CA MET A 268 -40.92 4.02 6.46
C MET A 268 -41.14 5.51 6.77
N GLY A 269 -42.26 6.10 6.33
CA GLY A 269 -42.64 7.52 6.55
C GLY A 269 -43.36 7.84 7.85
N TRP A 270 -43.56 6.88 8.77
CA TRP A 270 -44.50 7.07 9.89
C TRP A 270 -43.82 7.00 11.29
N SER A 271 -44.44 7.68 12.26
CA SER A 271 -43.92 8.11 13.55
C SER A 271 -43.45 7.03 14.55
N VAL A 272 -42.86 7.48 15.62
CA VAL A 272 -42.07 6.90 16.73
C VAL A 272 -42.45 5.47 17.24
N TYR A 273 -43.68 5.01 17.07
CA TYR A 273 -44.14 3.67 17.54
C TYR A 273 -43.86 2.51 16.60
N ARG A 274 -43.22 2.75 15.44
CA ARG A 274 -42.91 1.73 14.42
C ARG A 274 -41.47 1.25 14.45
N PHE A 275 -40.74 1.69 15.42
CA PHE A 275 -39.31 1.46 15.48
C PHE A 275 -38.92 -0.04 15.38
N SER A 276 -39.71 -0.96 15.92
CA SER A 276 -39.38 -2.38 15.94
C SER A 276 -39.51 -3.04 14.55
N VAL A 277 -40.65 -2.90 13.88
CA VAL A 277 -40.90 -3.56 12.57
C VAL A 277 -40.07 -2.90 11.47
N SER A 278 -40.04 -1.56 11.42
CA SER A 278 -39.24 -0.84 10.42
C SER A 278 -37.75 -1.09 10.54
N ASN A 279 -37.22 -1.12 11.78
CA ASN A 279 -35.82 -1.42 12.03
C ASN A 279 -35.48 -2.88 11.71
N ALA A 280 -36.34 -3.83 12.10
CA ALA A 280 -36.14 -5.24 11.78
C ALA A 280 -36.18 -5.48 10.26
N CYS A 281 -37.13 -4.85 9.55
CA CYS A 281 -37.19 -4.90 8.10
C CYS A 281 -35.92 -4.30 7.45
N SER A 282 -35.50 -3.12 7.87
CA SER A 282 -34.30 -2.46 7.34
C SER A 282 -33.05 -3.29 7.58
N ARG A 283 -32.91 -3.90 8.77
CA ARG A 283 -31.81 -4.79 9.10
C ARG A 283 -31.82 -6.05 8.24
N LEU A 284 -32.97 -6.69 8.07
CA LEU A 284 -33.14 -7.85 7.20
C LEU A 284 -32.75 -7.54 5.75
N LEU A 285 -33.27 -6.45 5.20
CA LEU A 285 -32.97 -6.01 3.83
C LEU A 285 -31.49 -5.65 3.63
N CYS A 286 -30.85 -5.07 4.64
CA CYS A 286 -29.42 -4.79 4.59
C CYS A 286 -28.61 -6.08 4.47
N ILE A 287 -28.90 -7.07 5.34
CA ILE A 287 -28.23 -8.37 5.33
C ILE A 287 -28.56 -9.16 4.06
N ALA A 288 -29.78 -9.10 3.57
CA ALA A 288 -30.19 -9.73 2.31
C ALA A 288 -29.37 -9.19 1.13
N ARG A 289 -29.14 -7.87 1.05
CA ARG A 289 -28.30 -7.27 0.02
C ARG A 289 -26.81 -7.66 0.15
N GLU A 290 -26.31 -7.77 1.37
CA GLU A 290 -24.95 -8.32 1.62
C GLU A 290 -24.84 -9.75 1.11
N TYR A 291 -25.84 -10.57 1.36
CA TYR A 291 -25.89 -11.96 0.92
C TYR A 291 -25.89 -12.08 -0.60
N LEU A 292 -26.70 -11.28 -1.31
CA LEU A 292 -26.68 -11.20 -2.77
C LEU A 292 -25.30 -10.88 -3.32
N LYS A 293 -24.62 -9.88 -2.75
CA LYS A 293 -23.25 -9.53 -3.14
C LYS A 293 -22.27 -10.68 -2.92
N ALA A 294 -22.44 -11.44 -1.83
CA ALA A 294 -21.58 -12.59 -1.55
C ALA A 294 -21.78 -13.70 -2.59
N ILE A 295 -23.03 -14.01 -2.99
CA ILE A 295 -23.35 -14.97 -4.04
C ILE A 295 -22.78 -14.52 -5.41
N GLU A 296 -22.92 -13.25 -5.75
CA GLU A 296 -22.38 -12.68 -6.99
C GLU A 296 -20.86 -12.75 -7.03
N SER A 297 -20.18 -12.48 -5.93
CA SER A 297 -18.73 -12.58 -5.82
C SER A 297 -18.25 -14.03 -5.99
N GLU A 298 -18.96 -14.99 -5.39
CA GLU A 298 -18.64 -16.41 -5.55
C GLU A 298 -18.82 -16.90 -6.98
N LYS A 299 -19.88 -16.43 -7.68
CA LYS A 299 -20.15 -16.78 -9.10
C LYS A 299 -19.11 -16.21 -10.06
N LYS A 300 -18.52 -15.06 -9.77
CA LYS A 300 -17.50 -14.42 -10.62
C LYS A 300 -16.18 -15.19 -10.66
N ASN A 301 -16.01 -16.20 -9.83
CA ASN A 301 -14.82 -17.05 -9.76
C ASN A 301 -13.53 -16.21 -9.63
N ASP A 302 -13.62 -15.11 -8.86
CA ASP A 302 -12.49 -14.22 -8.63
C ASP A 302 -11.38 -14.98 -7.90
N GLN A 303 -10.30 -15.26 -8.64
CA GLN A 303 -9.14 -15.96 -8.08
C GLN A 303 -8.39 -15.15 -7.00
N LYS A 304 -8.82 -13.91 -6.79
CA LYS A 304 -8.22 -12.96 -5.84
C LYS A 304 -9.31 -12.21 -5.07
N VAL A 305 -9.29 -12.31 -3.75
CA VAL A 305 -10.28 -11.65 -2.86
C VAL A 305 -9.58 -10.84 -1.79
N CYS A 306 -9.94 -9.55 -1.67
CA CYS A 306 -9.47 -8.71 -0.56
C CYS A 306 -10.28 -9.02 0.70
N VAL A 307 -9.63 -9.52 1.74
CA VAL A 307 -10.26 -9.92 3.00
C VAL A 307 -10.06 -8.94 4.14
N GLY A 308 -9.24 -7.93 3.94
CA GLY A 308 -8.95 -6.93 4.97
C GLY A 308 -7.80 -6.00 4.60
N ARG A 309 -7.22 -5.38 5.61
CA ARG A 309 -5.99 -4.59 5.47
C ARG A 309 -4.78 -5.50 5.62
N SER A 310 -3.70 -5.23 4.89
CA SER A 310 -2.44 -5.92 5.03
C SER A 310 -1.85 -5.71 6.43
N LYS A 311 -1.12 -6.70 6.94
CA LYS A 311 -0.37 -6.59 8.19
C LYS A 311 0.62 -5.43 8.12
N TYR A 312 1.34 -5.33 7.02
CA TYR A 312 2.28 -4.26 6.72
C TYR A 312 1.67 -2.86 6.89
N TYR A 313 0.47 -2.64 6.32
CA TYR A 313 -0.22 -1.36 6.43
C TYR A 313 -0.72 -1.10 7.85
N ILE A 314 -1.27 -2.12 8.53
CA ILE A 314 -1.73 -2.01 9.93
C ILE A 314 -0.57 -1.61 10.84
N GLU A 315 0.57 -2.28 10.74
CA GLU A 315 1.75 -1.97 11.55
C GLU A 315 2.29 -0.57 11.27
N SER A 316 2.32 -0.15 10.01
CA SER A 316 2.67 1.23 9.65
C SER A 316 1.72 2.26 10.26
N MET A 317 0.41 1.96 10.33
CA MET A 317 -0.58 2.81 11.01
C MET A 317 -0.36 2.85 12.53
N LEU A 318 0.01 1.72 13.15
CA LEU A 318 0.30 1.65 14.58
C LEU A 318 1.50 2.55 14.95
N ILE A 319 2.55 2.57 14.13
CA ILE A 319 3.72 3.44 14.32
C ILE A 319 3.32 4.93 14.18
N ASP A 320 2.33 5.24 13.36
CA ASP A 320 1.82 6.61 13.21
C ASP A 320 0.90 7.07 14.35
N LEU A 321 0.48 6.19 15.27
CA LEU A 321 -0.38 6.58 16.38
C LEU A 321 0.24 7.72 17.20
N GLY A 322 -0.52 8.79 17.40
CA GLY A 322 -0.14 9.99 18.12
C GLY A 322 0.82 10.93 17.37
N ARG A 323 1.10 10.70 16.07
CA ARG A 323 1.74 11.71 15.21
C ARG A 323 0.69 12.69 14.72
N CYS A 324 1.01 13.98 14.68
CA CYS A 324 0.11 15.01 14.13
C CYS A 324 -0.18 14.79 12.65
N LYS A 325 0.79 14.21 11.93
CA LYS A 325 0.64 13.84 10.52
C LYS A 325 1.19 12.43 10.34
N PRO A 326 0.44 11.52 9.70
CA PRO A 326 0.94 10.20 9.38
C PRO A 326 2.17 10.31 8.47
N TYR A 327 3.13 9.42 8.67
CA TYR A 327 4.33 9.28 7.84
C TYR A 327 4.45 7.85 7.34
N TRP A 328 4.49 6.89 8.27
CA TRP A 328 4.72 5.48 7.97
C TRP A 328 3.62 4.85 7.12
N SER A 329 2.37 5.25 7.33
CA SER A 329 1.19 4.73 6.60
C SER A 329 0.85 5.51 5.32
N LYS A 330 1.62 6.54 4.96
CA LYS A 330 1.46 7.20 3.66
C LYS A 330 1.80 6.25 2.53
N THR A 331 1.01 6.27 1.47
CA THR A 331 1.19 5.39 0.30
C THR A 331 2.58 5.50 -0.30
N LEU A 332 3.07 6.72 -0.48
CA LEU A 332 4.42 7.04 -0.94
C LEU A 332 5.50 6.34 -0.12
N GLU A 333 5.41 6.42 1.21
CA GLU A 333 6.37 5.83 2.14
C GLU A 333 6.25 4.29 2.24
N LEU A 334 5.02 3.78 2.16
CA LEU A 334 4.76 2.34 2.07
C LEU A 334 5.43 1.77 0.82
N ALA A 335 5.21 2.41 -0.34
CA ALA A 335 5.76 1.93 -1.60
C ALA A 335 7.30 1.96 -1.60
N ALA A 336 7.92 3.03 -1.11
CA ALA A 336 9.37 3.16 -1.06
C ALA A 336 10.03 2.14 -0.12
N ARG A 337 9.44 1.85 1.06
CA ARG A 337 9.95 0.81 1.96
C ARG A 337 9.75 -0.59 1.40
N ALA A 338 8.59 -0.86 0.82
CA ALA A 338 8.32 -2.14 0.17
C ALA A 338 9.27 -2.38 -1.02
N PHE A 339 9.60 -1.33 -1.77
CA PHE A 339 10.61 -1.39 -2.83
C PHE A 339 12.00 -1.70 -2.27
N GLY A 340 12.39 -1.09 -1.15
CA GLY A 340 13.63 -1.45 -0.47
C GLY A 340 13.68 -2.95 -0.11
N ALA A 341 12.60 -3.47 0.49
CA ALA A 341 12.50 -4.90 0.81
C ALA A 341 12.58 -5.80 -0.44
N TYR A 342 11.90 -5.41 -1.52
CA TYR A 342 11.98 -6.08 -2.82
C TYR A 342 13.42 -6.14 -3.36
N VAL A 343 14.12 -5.01 -3.40
CA VAL A 343 15.50 -4.94 -3.90
C VAL A 343 16.43 -5.81 -3.06
N GLU A 344 16.31 -5.74 -1.73
CA GLU A 344 17.13 -6.54 -0.84
C GLU A 344 16.94 -8.03 -1.08
N ARG A 345 15.70 -8.49 -1.16
CA ARG A 345 15.38 -9.89 -1.36
C ARG A 345 15.84 -10.40 -2.73
N ARG A 346 15.76 -9.57 -3.77
CA ARG A 346 16.33 -9.89 -5.09
C ARG A 346 17.85 -10.07 -5.05
N LEU A 347 18.55 -9.21 -4.32
CA LEU A 347 19.99 -9.36 -4.11
C LEU A 347 20.32 -10.63 -3.32
N GLU A 348 19.59 -10.91 -2.24
CA GLU A 348 19.75 -12.12 -1.43
C GLU A 348 19.54 -13.39 -2.26
N ALA A 349 18.53 -13.42 -3.12
CA ALA A 349 18.25 -14.56 -4.01
C ALA A 349 19.42 -14.83 -4.99
N ASP A 350 20.15 -13.80 -5.39
CA ASP A 350 21.35 -13.89 -6.23
C ASP A 350 22.64 -14.12 -5.42
N GLY A 351 22.54 -14.32 -4.10
CA GLY A 351 23.70 -14.45 -3.20
C GLY A 351 24.50 -13.14 -3.05
N ARG A 352 23.87 -12.00 -3.26
CA ARG A 352 24.47 -10.65 -3.24
C ARG A 352 24.05 -9.89 -1.98
N LEU A 353 24.86 -8.91 -1.63
CA LEU A 353 24.61 -7.98 -0.53
C LEU A 353 25.04 -6.58 -0.94
N SER A 354 24.23 -5.57 -0.75
CA SER A 354 24.54 -4.17 -1.07
C SER A 354 23.99 -3.23 0.01
N GLN A 355 24.69 -3.17 1.16
CA GLN A 355 24.21 -2.42 2.32
C GLN A 355 24.19 -0.90 2.11
N PHE A 356 24.88 -0.37 1.12
CA PHE A 356 24.76 1.04 0.75
C PHE A 356 23.46 1.30 -0.03
N LEU A 357 23.05 0.34 -0.89
CA LEU A 357 21.83 0.42 -1.66
C LEU A 357 20.60 0.26 -0.76
N VAL A 358 20.59 -0.81 0.01
CA VAL A 358 19.50 -1.16 0.91
C VAL A 358 20.04 -1.86 2.15
N HIS A 359 19.53 -1.49 3.30
CA HIS A 359 19.86 -2.15 4.56
C HIS A 359 18.58 -2.66 5.20
N SER A 360 18.54 -3.97 5.39
CA SER A 360 17.40 -4.62 6.05
C SER A 360 17.32 -4.23 7.51
N HIS A 361 16.16 -3.78 7.86
CA HIS A 361 15.77 -3.56 9.24
C HIS A 361 15.19 -4.84 9.90
N LYS A 362 15.46 -6.02 9.32
CA LYS A 362 14.98 -7.33 9.81
C LYS A 362 15.32 -7.61 11.27
N ASN A 363 16.34 -6.94 11.82
CA ASN A 363 16.83 -7.16 13.18
C ASN A 363 16.75 -5.91 14.07
N GLU A 364 16.24 -4.80 13.60
CA GLU A 364 16.25 -3.56 14.34
C GLU A 364 14.85 -3.21 14.81
N CYS A 365 14.65 -3.48 16.06
CA CYS A 365 13.43 -3.29 16.81
C CYS A 365 12.79 -1.91 16.68
N TYR A 366 11.79 -1.84 15.84
CA TYR A 366 10.62 -1.05 16.22
C TYR A 366 9.86 -1.95 17.18
N SER A 367 10.04 -1.83 18.45
CA SER A 367 9.83 -2.81 19.51
C SER A 367 8.60 -3.74 19.43
N ASP A 368 7.53 -3.35 18.74
CA ASP A 368 6.29 -4.12 18.64
C ASP A 368 5.57 -4.01 17.29
N ALA A 369 6.11 -3.27 16.31
CA ALA A 369 5.52 -3.16 14.97
C ALA A 369 6.62 -3.10 13.89
N ASN A 370 6.47 -3.90 12.84
CA ASN A 370 7.41 -3.92 11.72
C ASN A 370 6.88 -3.13 10.53
N PRO A 371 7.48 -1.97 10.18
CA PRO A 371 7.03 -1.16 9.04
C PRO A 371 7.54 -1.66 7.69
N TYR A 372 7.89 -2.93 7.56
CA TYR A 372 8.34 -3.58 6.34
C TYR A 372 7.48 -4.81 6.04
N PRO A 373 7.17 -5.09 4.76
CA PRO A 373 6.44 -6.30 4.41
C PRO A 373 7.29 -7.55 4.63
N GLU A 374 6.66 -8.64 5.07
CA GLU A 374 7.31 -9.92 5.38
C GLU A 374 6.49 -11.12 4.88
N GLY A 375 7.13 -12.28 4.77
CA GLY A 375 6.47 -13.55 4.44
C GLY A 375 5.65 -13.48 3.16
N ASP A 376 4.46 -14.05 3.17
CA ASP A 376 3.55 -14.14 2.02
C ASP A 376 3.12 -12.77 1.49
N GLU A 377 3.04 -11.74 2.36
CA GLU A 377 2.77 -10.37 1.92
C GLU A 377 3.91 -9.83 1.05
N LEU A 378 5.16 -10.08 1.44
CA LEU A 378 6.31 -9.68 0.65
C LEU A 378 6.37 -10.46 -0.66
N ASP A 379 6.08 -11.78 -0.66
CA ASP A 379 6.02 -12.60 -1.87
C ASP A 379 5.00 -12.04 -2.87
N TYR A 380 3.84 -11.64 -2.38
CA TYR A 380 2.82 -11.02 -3.21
C TYR A 380 3.24 -9.65 -3.75
N ILE A 381 3.82 -8.79 -2.90
CA ILE A 381 4.30 -7.46 -3.27
C ILE A 381 5.44 -7.54 -4.30
N GLU A 382 6.33 -8.54 -4.19
CA GLU A 382 7.39 -8.79 -5.18
C GLU A 382 6.82 -9.05 -6.57
N ASN A 383 5.79 -9.89 -6.67
CA ASN A 383 5.12 -10.16 -7.94
C ASN A 383 4.50 -8.89 -8.54
N LEU A 384 4.00 -7.98 -7.70
CA LEU A 384 3.47 -6.69 -8.15
C LEU A 384 4.57 -5.76 -8.67
N PHE A 385 5.74 -5.72 -8.01
CA PHE A 385 6.90 -4.97 -8.53
C PHE A 385 7.43 -5.57 -9.83
N ASP A 386 7.53 -6.90 -9.95
CA ASP A 386 7.93 -7.55 -11.20
C ASP A 386 6.98 -7.20 -12.35
N SER A 387 5.68 -7.26 -12.09
CA SER A 387 4.65 -6.84 -13.05
C SER A 387 4.79 -5.37 -13.44
N LEU A 388 4.98 -4.50 -12.46
CA LEU A 388 5.15 -3.07 -12.66
C LEU A 388 6.37 -2.77 -13.54
N PHE A 389 7.56 -3.25 -13.15
CA PHE A 389 8.79 -2.98 -13.90
C PHE A 389 8.85 -3.68 -15.26
N SER A 390 8.07 -4.73 -15.47
CA SER A 390 7.91 -5.34 -16.80
C SER A 390 6.99 -4.53 -17.72
N SER A 391 6.08 -3.75 -17.17
CA SER A 391 5.06 -2.98 -17.91
C SER A 391 5.47 -1.53 -18.19
N VAL A 392 6.41 -0.97 -17.42
CA VAL A 392 6.85 0.43 -17.57
C VAL A 392 8.26 0.52 -18.16
N SER A 393 8.48 1.53 -19.00
CA SER A 393 9.82 1.92 -19.45
C SER A 393 10.32 3.07 -18.57
N ILE A 394 11.52 2.92 -18.03
CA ILE A 394 12.19 3.97 -17.27
C ILE A 394 13.03 4.82 -18.21
#